data_07777adca04050d3aca90515651153c9
#
_entry.id   07777adca04050d3aca90515651153c9
#
_cell.length_a   1.000
_cell.length_b   1.000
_cell.length_c   1.000
_cell.angle_alpha   90.00
_cell.angle_beta   90.00
_cell.angle_gamma   90.00
#
_symmetry.space_group_name_H-M   'P 1'
#
loop_
_entity.id
_entity.type
_entity.pdbx_description
1 polymer ?
#
loop_
_entity_poly.entity_id
_entity_poly.type
_entity_poly.pdbx_seq_one_letter_code
_entity_poly.pdbx_strand_id
1 'polypeptide(L)'
;MHLDEARTLALSLLQQHHLTGWTFRFDNARRRFGCCRYGQHAITLSRNLVFLNTEEQVRDTLLHEIAHALTPGDGHGPKWKAKCREIGANPDRCYDDTSVRSPMRPAAKYRLGCRNCQWWVDRRRIT
;
A
#
# COMPACT_ATOMS: atom_id res chain seq x y z
N MET A 1 13.18 3.31 -4.95
CA MET A 1 12.53 3.95 -6.10
C MET A 1 12.47 5.46 -5.87
N HIS A 2 12.68 6.25 -6.92
CA HIS A 2 12.53 7.69 -6.81
C HIS A 2 11.08 8.08 -6.63
N LEU A 3 10.84 9.13 -5.84
CA LEU A 3 9.47 9.56 -5.55
C LEU A 3 8.73 10.04 -6.80
N ASP A 4 9.43 10.71 -7.72
CA ASP A 4 8.79 11.16 -8.96
C ASP A 4 8.34 9.99 -9.83
N GLU A 5 9.14 8.94 -9.88
CA GLU A 5 8.77 7.72 -10.60
C GLU A 5 7.57 7.04 -9.96
N ALA A 6 7.54 7.00 -8.64
CA ALA A 6 6.42 6.41 -7.91
C ALA A 6 5.13 7.20 -8.14
N ARG A 7 5.22 8.52 -8.17
CA ARG A 7 4.05 9.36 -8.47
C ARG A 7 3.53 9.10 -9.86
N THR A 8 4.42 9.05 -10.85
CA THR A 8 4.03 8.78 -12.24
C THR A 8 3.37 7.42 -12.35
N LEU A 9 3.94 6.41 -11.70
CA LEU A 9 3.37 5.07 -11.69
C LEU A 9 1.98 5.07 -11.04
N ALA A 10 1.84 5.75 -9.90
CA ALA A 10 0.57 5.81 -9.18
C ALA A 10 -0.53 6.45 -10.04
N LEU A 11 -0.23 7.57 -10.67
CA LEU A 11 -1.21 8.27 -11.51
C LEU A 11 -1.59 7.43 -12.71
N SER A 12 -0.63 6.74 -13.30
CA SER A 12 -0.88 5.83 -14.42
C SER A 12 -1.81 4.68 -14.02
N LEU A 13 -1.56 4.08 -12.86
CA LEU A 13 -2.39 2.98 -12.38
C LEU A 13 -3.80 3.42 -12.02
N LEU A 14 -3.94 4.60 -11.40
CA LEU A 14 -5.27 5.14 -11.12
C LEU A 14 -6.07 5.32 -12.40
N GLN A 15 -5.43 5.84 -13.44
CA GLN A 15 -6.08 6.01 -14.72
C GLN A 15 -6.43 4.68 -15.36
N GLN A 16 -5.51 3.73 -15.32
CA GLN A 16 -5.69 2.41 -15.89
C GLN A 16 -6.88 1.67 -15.27
N HIS A 17 -7.09 1.86 -13.99
CA HIS A 17 -8.17 1.18 -13.27
C HIS A 17 -9.41 2.05 -13.09
N HIS A 18 -9.51 3.13 -13.86
CA HIS A 18 -10.69 3.99 -13.93
C HIS A 18 -11.07 4.65 -12.61
N LEU A 19 -10.09 4.93 -11.77
CA LEU A 19 -10.30 5.64 -10.52
C LEU A 19 -10.22 7.15 -10.75
N THR A 20 -11.07 7.65 -11.64
CA THR A 20 -11.16 9.10 -11.89
C THR A 20 -11.72 9.79 -10.65
N GLY A 21 -11.19 10.95 -10.34
CA GLY A 21 -11.57 11.64 -9.11
C GLY A 21 -10.79 11.18 -7.88
N TRP A 22 -10.00 10.12 -8.00
CA TRP A 22 -9.07 9.74 -6.95
C TRP A 22 -7.76 10.46 -7.12
N THR A 23 -7.10 10.77 -6.00
CA THR A 23 -5.80 11.45 -6.01
C THR A 23 -4.74 10.55 -5.39
N PHE A 24 -3.50 10.91 -5.65
CA PHE A 24 -2.37 10.24 -5.05
C PHE A 24 -1.53 11.24 -4.25
N ARG A 25 -1.07 10.84 -3.07
CA ARG A 25 -0.19 11.65 -2.23
C ARG A 25 0.82 10.78 -1.52
N PHE A 26 1.95 11.37 -1.16
CA PHE A 26 2.89 10.74 -0.23
C PHE A 26 2.55 11.13 1.19
N ASP A 27 2.82 10.24 2.13
CA ASP A 27 2.76 10.55 3.55
C ASP A 27 4.11 10.23 4.20
N ASN A 28 4.20 10.44 5.50
CA ASN A 28 5.43 10.24 6.25
C ASN A 28 5.36 9.02 7.16
N ALA A 29 4.49 8.08 6.88
CA ALA A 29 4.36 6.88 7.68
C ALA A 29 5.66 6.07 7.66
N ARG A 30 5.99 5.44 8.78
CA ARG A 30 7.18 4.62 8.90
C ARG A 30 6.87 3.13 8.94
N ARG A 31 5.62 2.78 9.22
CA ARG A 31 5.20 1.41 9.45
C ARG A 31 4.09 0.97 8.52
N ARG A 32 3.62 1.87 7.69
CA ARG A 32 2.56 1.61 6.73
C ARG A 32 3.06 2.03 5.36
N PHE A 33 3.15 1.07 4.45
CA PHE A 33 3.66 1.33 3.11
C PHE A 33 2.68 2.17 2.30
N GLY A 34 1.40 1.80 2.34
CA GLY A 34 0.37 2.51 1.61
C GLY A 34 -0.94 2.57 2.37
N CYS A 35 -1.85 3.38 1.87
CA CYS A 35 -3.17 3.55 2.48
C CYS A 35 -4.19 3.95 1.43
N CYS A 36 -5.39 3.37 1.54
CA CYS A 36 -6.54 3.78 0.75
C CYS A 36 -7.46 4.60 1.65
N ARG A 37 -7.63 5.88 1.34
CA ARG A 37 -8.45 6.79 2.14
C ARG A 37 -9.78 7.01 1.43
N TYR A 38 -10.77 6.21 1.77
CA TYR A 38 -12.06 6.23 1.10
C TYR A 38 -12.75 7.59 1.19
N GLY A 39 -12.77 8.18 2.36
CA GLY A 39 -13.46 9.46 2.56
C GLY A 39 -12.87 10.61 1.76
N GLN A 40 -11.61 10.50 1.38
CA GLN A 40 -10.89 11.53 0.62
C GLN A 40 -10.70 11.14 -0.83
N HIS A 41 -11.09 9.93 -1.22
CA HIS A 41 -10.80 9.36 -2.53
C HIS A 41 -9.32 9.53 -2.87
N ALA A 42 -8.46 9.10 -1.96
CA ALA A 42 -7.03 9.26 -2.11
C ALA A 42 -6.30 7.97 -1.78
N ILE A 43 -5.24 7.71 -2.52
CA ILE A 43 -4.29 6.65 -2.21
C ILE A 43 -2.99 7.33 -1.82
N THR A 44 -2.40 6.87 -0.73
CA THR A 44 -1.12 7.42 -0.26
C THR A 44 -0.07 6.32 -0.18
N LEU A 45 1.17 6.71 -0.35
CA LEU A 45 2.32 5.86 -0.10
C LEU A 45 3.28 6.57 0.85
N SER A 46 3.94 5.80 1.67
CA SER A 46 4.99 6.33 2.53
C SER A 46 6.19 6.72 1.67
N ARG A 47 6.58 8.01 1.71
CA ARG A 47 7.77 8.44 0.98
C ARG A 47 9.03 7.74 1.49
N ASN A 48 9.08 7.46 2.78
CA ASN A 48 10.23 6.77 3.36
C ASN A 48 10.36 5.35 2.83
N LEU A 49 9.27 4.63 2.78
CA LEU A 49 9.28 3.23 2.34
C LEU A 49 9.44 3.13 0.83
N VAL A 50 8.86 4.05 0.07
CA VAL A 50 9.06 4.08 -1.38
C VAL A 50 10.53 4.27 -1.72
N PHE A 51 11.18 5.22 -1.04
CA PHE A 51 12.58 5.50 -1.31
C PHE A 51 13.48 4.31 -1.02
N LEU A 52 13.13 3.51 -0.02
CA LEU A 52 13.95 2.37 0.41
C LEU A 52 13.67 1.08 -0.35
N ASN A 53 12.63 1.04 -1.17
CA ASN A 53 12.18 -0.21 -1.78
C ASN A 53 12.17 -0.15 -3.30
N THR A 54 11.95 -1.30 -3.93
CA THR A 54 12.02 -1.45 -5.38
C THR A 54 10.72 -1.05 -6.04
N GLU A 55 10.80 -0.81 -7.36
CA GLU A 55 9.61 -0.52 -8.16
C GLU A 55 8.58 -1.64 -8.05
N GLU A 56 9.02 -2.88 -8.04
CA GLU A 56 8.12 -4.02 -7.95
C GLU A 56 7.29 -3.98 -6.66
N GLN A 57 7.94 -3.69 -5.54
CA GLN A 57 7.26 -3.59 -4.26
C GLN A 57 6.34 -2.38 -4.18
N VAL A 58 6.75 -1.27 -4.76
CA VAL A 58 5.93 -0.06 -4.83
C VAL A 58 4.69 -0.33 -5.68
N ARG A 59 4.86 -0.94 -6.85
CA ARG A 59 3.76 -1.29 -7.73
C ARG A 59 2.76 -2.21 -7.03
N ASP A 60 3.26 -3.25 -6.38
CA ASP A 60 2.39 -4.19 -5.69
C ASP A 60 1.60 -3.50 -4.58
N THR A 61 2.23 -2.61 -3.84
CA THR A 61 1.55 -1.84 -2.79
C THR A 61 0.47 -0.93 -3.39
N LEU A 62 0.79 -0.25 -4.49
CA LEU A 62 -0.20 0.58 -5.17
C LEU A 62 -1.41 -0.24 -5.62
N LEU A 63 -1.16 -1.40 -6.21
CA LEU A 63 -2.25 -2.27 -6.67
C LEU A 63 -3.06 -2.81 -5.49
N HIS A 64 -2.42 -3.09 -4.36
CA HIS A 64 -3.09 -3.46 -3.13
C HIS A 64 -4.11 -2.38 -2.71
N GLU A 65 -3.69 -1.13 -2.70
CA GLU A 65 -4.58 -0.04 -2.31
C GLU A 65 -5.65 0.25 -3.37
N ILE A 66 -5.30 0.10 -4.64
CA ILE A 66 -6.27 0.23 -5.73
C ILE A 66 -7.35 -0.84 -5.60
N ALA A 67 -6.96 -2.08 -5.27
CA ALA A 67 -7.93 -3.13 -5.05
C ALA A 67 -8.91 -2.76 -3.94
N HIS A 68 -8.43 -2.12 -2.86
CA HIS A 68 -9.31 -1.63 -1.81
C HIS A 68 -10.28 -0.56 -2.33
N ALA A 69 -9.78 0.35 -3.16
CA ALA A 69 -10.63 1.39 -3.74
C ALA A 69 -11.73 0.80 -4.63
N LEU A 70 -11.43 -0.32 -5.27
CA LEU A 70 -12.37 -0.99 -6.18
C LEU A 70 -13.34 -1.92 -5.45
N THR A 71 -13.07 -2.25 -4.20
CA THR A 71 -13.91 -3.15 -3.40
C THR A 71 -14.20 -2.53 -2.04
N PRO A 72 -14.89 -1.37 -2.01
CA PRO A 72 -15.16 -0.68 -0.75
C PRO A 72 -15.90 -1.57 0.25
N GLY A 73 -15.47 -1.52 1.50
CA GLY A 73 -16.16 -2.24 2.56
C GLY A 73 -15.80 -3.70 2.71
N ASP A 74 -15.02 -4.27 1.80
CA ASP A 74 -14.68 -5.69 1.87
C ASP A 74 -13.47 -5.98 2.77
N GLY A 75 -12.68 -4.96 3.08
CA GLY A 75 -11.43 -5.15 3.81
C GLY A 75 -10.50 -6.07 3.02
N HIS A 76 -10.02 -7.13 3.65
CA HIS A 76 -9.23 -8.17 2.99
C HIS A 76 -10.07 -9.42 2.72
N GLY A 77 -11.34 -9.21 2.42
CA GLY A 77 -12.26 -10.31 2.16
C GLY A 77 -12.11 -10.92 0.77
N PRO A 78 -13.03 -11.82 0.41
CA PRO A 78 -12.92 -12.56 -0.85
C PRO A 78 -13.00 -11.67 -2.09
N LYS A 79 -13.76 -10.58 -2.05
CA LYS A 79 -13.85 -9.66 -3.19
C LYS A 79 -12.53 -8.94 -3.41
N TRP A 80 -11.93 -8.48 -2.33
CA TRP A 80 -10.63 -7.82 -2.42
C TRP A 80 -9.56 -8.77 -2.93
N LYS A 81 -9.52 -9.99 -2.41
CA LYS A 81 -8.54 -10.98 -2.86
C LYS A 81 -8.70 -11.31 -4.33
N ALA A 82 -9.93 -11.46 -4.79
CA ALA A 82 -10.21 -11.72 -6.20
C ALA A 82 -9.76 -10.54 -7.06
N LYS A 83 -10.02 -9.31 -6.59
CA LYS A 83 -9.59 -8.12 -7.32
C LYS A 83 -8.06 -8.04 -7.38
N CYS A 84 -7.38 -8.35 -6.30
CA CYS A 84 -5.91 -8.38 -6.31
C CYS A 84 -5.38 -9.32 -7.40
N ARG A 85 -5.93 -10.52 -7.48
CA ARG A 85 -5.51 -11.48 -8.51
C ARG A 85 -5.81 -10.97 -9.91
N GLU A 86 -6.96 -10.33 -10.08
CA GLU A 86 -7.37 -9.79 -11.37
C GLU A 86 -6.41 -8.71 -11.87
N ILE A 87 -5.98 -7.82 -10.98
CA ILE A 87 -5.14 -6.69 -11.39
C ILE A 87 -3.65 -6.92 -11.17
N GLY A 88 -3.27 -8.09 -10.69
CA GLY A 88 -1.87 -8.46 -10.56
C GLY A 88 -1.21 -8.10 -9.25
N ALA A 89 -2.00 -7.83 -8.21
CA ALA A 89 -1.47 -7.57 -6.89
C ALA A 89 -1.35 -8.86 -6.08
N ASN A 90 -0.43 -8.87 -5.13
CA ASN A 90 -0.30 -9.97 -4.20
C ASN A 90 -1.49 -9.92 -3.22
N PRO A 91 -2.26 -11.01 -3.08
CA PRO A 91 -3.41 -11.02 -2.18
C PRO A 91 -3.06 -11.14 -0.70
N ASP A 92 -1.79 -11.17 -0.34
CA ASP A 92 -1.38 -11.17 1.05
C ASP A 92 -1.69 -9.82 1.67
N ARG A 93 -2.11 -9.85 2.94
CA ARG A 93 -2.60 -8.65 3.61
C ARG A 93 -1.50 -7.67 3.99
N CYS A 94 -0.27 -8.15 4.15
CA CYS A 94 0.85 -7.30 4.54
C CYS A 94 2.15 -7.91 4.08
N TYR A 95 3.20 -7.09 4.11
CA TYR A 95 4.55 -7.55 3.85
C TYR A 95 5.20 -7.90 5.17
N ASP A 96 6.02 -8.93 5.19
CA ASP A 96 6.87 -9.12 6.33
C ASP A 96 8.13 -8.26 6.16
N ASP A 97 8.84 -8.07 7.26
CA ASP A 97 9.96 -7.14 7.29
C ASP A 97 11.21 -7.68 6.58
N THR A 98 11.17 -8.91 6.10
CA THR A 98 12.26 -9.46 5.30
C THR A 98 12.13 -9.07 3.84
N SER A 99 10.91 -8.82 3.36
CA SER A 99 10.66 -8.49 1.97
C SER A 99 10.57 -6.99 1.71
N VAL A 100 10.24 -6.20 2.72
CA VAL A 100 10.09 -4.75 2.59
C VAL A 100 11.07 -4.05 3.51
N ARG A 101 11.88 -3.16 2.93
CA ARG A 101 12.81 -2.37 3.72
C ARG A 101 12.08 -1.23 4.40
N SER A 102 12.46 -1.00 5.65
CA SER A 102 11.83 0.01 6.48
C SER A 102 12.90 0.79 7.21
N PRO A 103 12.66 2.06 7.56
CA PRO A 103 13.55 2.79 8.45
C PRO A 103 13.53 2.27 9.87
N MET A 104 12.65 1.31 10.16
CA MET A 104 12.59 0.65 11.45
C MET A 104 13.72 -0.34 11.62
N ARG A 105 13.92 -0.80 12.85
CA ARG A 105 14.97 -1.77 13.13
C ARG A 105 14.74 -3.07 12.35
N PRO A 106 15.79 -3.65 11.79
CA PRO A 106 15.65 -4.91 11.04
C PRO A 106 15.13 -6.07 11.88
N ALA A 107 15.41 -6.06 13.16
CA ALA A 107 15.00 -7.13 14.06
C ALA A 107 13.51 -7.13 14.35
N ALA A 108 12.80 -6.12 13.92
CA ALA A 108 11.37 -6.03 14.16
C ALA A 108 10.66 -7.17 13.42
N LYS A 109 9.82 -7.87 14.13
CA LYS A 109 9.00 -8.94 13.56
C LYS A 109 7.62 -8.41 13.18
N TYR A 110 7.61 -7.18 12.71
CA TYR A 110 6.38 -6.49 12.35
C TYR A 110 5.98 -6.84 10.94
N ARG A 111 4.71 -6.70 10.69
CA ARG A 111 4.17 -6.77 9.35
C ARG A 111 3.69 -5.38 8.97
N LEU A 112 4.02 -4.99 7.76
CA LEU A 112 3.53 -3.71 7.23
C LEU A 112 2.16 -3.94 6.62
N GLY A 113 1.25 -3.02 6.86
CA GLY A 113 -0.10 -3.18 6.36
C GLY A 113 -0.78 -1.89 6.04
N CYS A 114 -2.05 -1.99 5.74
CA CYS A 114 -2.89 -0.87 5.36
C CYS A 114 -3.75 -0.43 6.54
N ARG A 115 -3.77 0.87 6.83
CA ARG A 115 -4.53 1.42 7.94
C ARG A 115 -6.03 1.16 7.80
N ASN A 116 -6.54 1.27 6.59
CA ASN A 116 -7.96 1.08 6.34
C ASN A 116 -8.40 -0.36 6.54
N CYS A 117 -7.46 -1.28 6.54
CA CYS A 117 -7.73 -2.69 6.74
C CYS A 117 -7.50 -3.11 8.18
N GLN A 118 -7.16 -2.16 9.04
CA GLN A 118 -6.76 -2.42 10.41
C GLN A 118 -5.62 -3.43 10.47
N TRP A 119 -4.73 -3.33 9.52
CA TRP A 119 -3.68 -4.28 9.29
C TRP A 119 -2.36 -3.55 9.16
N TRP A 120 -1.58 -3.53 10.22
CA TRP A 120 -0.34 -2.80 10.25
C TRP A 120 0.61 -3.41 11.26
N VAL A 121 1.72 -2.70 11.50
CA VAL A 121 2.75 -3.12 12.42
C VAL A 121 2.16 -3.46 13.79
N ASP A 122 2.61 -4.57 14.36
CA ASP A 122 2.18 -4.99 15.68
C ASP A 122 2.60 -3.96 16.72
N ARG A 123 1.63 -3.31 17.33
CA ARG A 123 1.87 -2.20 18.24
C ARG A 123 2.57 -2.62 19.53
N ARG A 124 2.41 -3.85 19.94
CA ARG A 124 3.03 -4.33 21.16
C ARG A 124 4.55 -4.29 21.09
N ARG A 125 5.09 -4.33 19.89
CA ARG A 125 6.53 -4.33 19.71
C ARG A 125 7.10 -2.94 19.54
N ILE A 126 6.24 -1.96 19.46
CA ILE A 126 6.62 -0.58 19.23
C ILE A 126 6.66 0.17 20.54
N THR A 127 5.81 -0.18 21.44
CA THR A 127 5.77 0.40 22.76
C THR A 127 6.75 -0.30 23.67
#